data_0cfeae53b29e27019d6bfae2801c01e7
#
_entry.id   0cfeae53b29e27019d6bfae2801c01e7
#
_cell.length_a   1.000
_cell.length_b   1.000
_cell.length_c   1.000
_cell.angle_alpha   90.00
_cell.angle_beta   90.00
_cell.angle_gamma   90.00
#
_symmetry.space_group_name_H-M   'P 1'
#
loop_
_entity.id
_entity.type
_entity.pdbx_description
1 polymer ?
#
loop_
_entity_poly.entity_id
_entity_poly.type
_entity_poly.pdbx_seq_one_letter_code
_entity_poly.pdbx_strand_id
1 'polypeptide(L)'
;QADSGNNPDIIWITHEKTGSIGVDDIRNQLIGDMQIKPYSSRFKIYIVDEAEKLTVQAQNALLKTIEEPPAYGIIILLTTNADIFLQTILSRCVKLDFKPVGDDMVEKYLKDNYQLSDYEIRFALAFAQGNIGRAVAIATSPDFARLKESVLRVVKHAKDYSVTEIMGEVKAVTDYKASIDDYLDMLSMWYRDVLVFKSTNDTNSLIFKDEISLIKSIGSQSSYEG
;
A
#
# COMPACT_ATOMS: atom_id res chain seq x y z
N GLN A 1 -4.65 -16.20 17.19
CA GLN A 1 -5.24 -15.23 18.15
C GLN A 1 -4.92 -13.76 17.76
N ALA A 2 -3.83 -13.51 17.05
CA ALA A 2 -3.53 -12.15 16.57
C ALA A 2 -4.47 -11.72 15.42
N ASP A 3 -4.87 -12.66 14.56
CA ASP A 3 -5.74 -12.40 13.39
C ASP A 3 -7.18 -12.00 13.73
N SER A 4 -7.65 -12.25 14.95
CA SER A 4 -9.03 -11.93 15.34
C SER A 4 -9.22 -10.48 15.82
N GLY A 5 -8.16 -9.67 15.92
CA GLY A 5 -8.22 -8.29 16.41
C GLY A 5 -8.65 -8.14 17.89
N ASN A 6 -8.85 -9.26 18.60
CA ASN A 6 -9.46 -9.29 19.94
C ASN A 6 -8.46 -9.59 21.07
N ASN A 7 -7.14 -9.46 20.84
CA ASN A 7 -6.18 -9.65 21.91
C ASN A 7 -5.95 -8.32 22.64
N PRO A 8 -6.33 -8.19 23.93
CA PRO A 8 -6.18 -6.94 24.68
C PRO A 8 -4.71 -6.54 24.93
N ASP A 9 -3.78 -7.46 24.71
CA ASP A 9 -2.34 -7.23 24.88
C ASP A 9 -1.64 -6.85 23.57
N ILE A 10 -2.39 -6.72 22.45
CA ILE A 10 -1.91 -6.18 21.17
C ILE A 10 -2.66 -4.90 20.87
N ILE A 11 -1.98 -3.78 20.94
CA ILE A 11 -2.56 -2.44 20.87
C ILE A 11 -2.05 -1.76 19.62
N TRP A 12 -2.97 -1.43 18.71
CA TRP A 12 -2.69 -0.58 17.56
C TRP A 12 -2.90 0.87 17.95
N ILE A 13 -1.88 1.67 17.76
CA ILE A 13 -1.96 3.11 18.04
C ILE A 13 -2.77 3.76 16.92
N THR A 14 -3.88 4.37 17.30
CA THR A 14 -4.76 5.13 16.41
C THR A 14 -4.53 6.62 16.58
N HIS A 15 -4.81 7.41 15.55
CA HIS A 15 -4.70 8.87 15.60
C HIS A 15 -6.00 9.53 15.13
N GLU A 16 -6.37 10.61 15.77
CA GLU A 16 -7.58 11.38 15.41
C GLU A 16 -7.38 12.26 14.18
N LYS A 17 -6.15 12.71 13.94
CA LYS A 17 -5.82 13.59 12.82
C LYS A 17 -5.31 12.82 11.63
N THR A 18 -6.00 12.90 10.52
CA THR A 18 -5.50 12.42 9.23
C THR A 18 -4.16 13.10 8.90
N GLY A 19 -3.06 12.36 8.95
CA GLY A 19 -1.75 12.81 8.48
C GLY A 19 -0.65 12.98 9.53
N SER A 20 -0.95 12.94 10.84
CA SER A 20 0.10 13.00 11.87
C SER A 20 -0.28 12.28 13.15
N ILE A 21 0.68 11.58 13.76
CA ILE A 21 0.55 10.96 15.09
C ILE A 21 1.15 11.94 16.11
N GLY A 22 0.29 12.48 16.96
CA GLY A 22 0.66 13.50 17.93
C GLY A 22 1.25 12.95 19.22
N VAL A 23 1.75 13.87 20.06
CA VAL A 23 2.31 13.50 21.37
C VAL A 23 1.24 12.94 22.31
N ASP A 24 -0.01 13.40 22.21
CA ASP A 24 -1.10 12.94 23.07
C ASP A 24 -1.57 11.55 22.68
N ASP A 25 -1.57 11.20 21.39
CA ASP A 25 -1.85 9.85 20.91
C ASP A 25 -0.87 8.84 21.56
N ILE A 26 0.42 9.18 21.54
CA ILE A 26 1.47 8.35 22.11
C ILE A 26 1.40 8.29 23.65
N ARG A 27 1.17 9.42 24.31
CA ARG A 27 1.07 9.45 25.77
C ARG A 27 -0.09 8.65 26.30
N ASN A 28 -1.25 8.78 25.70
CA ASN A 28 -2.47 8.15 26.18
C ASN A 28 -2.52 6.67 25.84
N GLN A 29 -2.19 6.28 24.60
CA GLN A 29 -2.39 4.93 24.12
C GLN A 29 -1.18 4.02 24.35
N LEU A 30 0.04 4.57 24.43
CA LEU A 30 1.25 3.77 24.57
C LEU A 30 1.89 3.98 25.95
N ILE A 31 2.33 5.20 26.27
CA ILE A 31 3.13 5.46 27.48
C ILE A 31 2.31 5.20 28.76
N GLY A 32 1.08 5.69 28.81
CA GLY A 32 0.18 5.52 29.96
C GLY A 32 -0.23 4.05 30.13
N ASP A 33 -0.59 3.40 29.06
CA ASP A 33 -1.02 2.00 29.07
C ASP A 33 0.13 1.02 29.31
N MET A 34 1.38 1.39 28.95
CA MET A 34 2.59 0.58 29.17
C MET A 34 2.87 0.33 30.67
N GLN A 35 2.30 1.14 31.57
CA GLN A 35 2.42 0.91 33.02
C GLN A 35 1.54 -0.24 33.52
N ILE A 36 0.58 -0.68 32.72
CA ILE A 36 -0.34 -1.77 33.04
C ILE A 36 0.22 -3.06 32.49
N LYS A 37 0.37 -4.07 33.35
CA LYS A 37 0.86 -5.42 32.95
C LYS A 37 -0.07 -6.06 31.89
N PRO A 38 0.43 -6.98 31.06
CA PRO A 38 -0.37 -7.76 30.14
C PRO A 38 -1.52 -8.48 30.86
N TYR A 39 -2.68 -8.56 30.21
CA TYR A 39 -3.87 -9.20 30.76
C TYR A 39 -3.81 -10.73 30.66
N SER A 40 -3.45 -11.24 29.48
CA SER A 40 -3.48 -12.68 29.19
C SER A 40 -2.21 -13.23 28.55
N SER A 41 -1.37 -12.35 28.01
CA SER A 41 -0.17 -12.74 27.26
C SER A 41 1.11 -12.53 28.11
N ARG A 42 2.22 -13.12 27.67
CA ARG A 42 3.55 -12.86 28.26
C ARG A 42 4.05 -11.45 27.99
N PHE A 43 3.70 -10.91 26.82
CA PHE A 43 4.13 -9.62 26.33
C PHE A 43 2.93 -8.74 26.00
N LYS A 44 3.11 -7.43 26.13
CA LYS A 44 2.19 -6.39 25.68
C LYS A 44 2.83 -5.69 24.47
N ILE A 45 2.16 -5.72 23.34
CA ILE A 45 2.72 -5.32 22.06
C ILE A 45 1.99 -4.06 21.59
N TYR A 46 2.74 -3.02 21.31
CA TYR A 46 2.25 -1.76 20.76
C TYR A 46 2.72 -1.63 19.32
N ILE A 47 1.79 -1.46 18.41
CA ILE A 47 2.06 -1.32 16.98
C ILE A 47 1.70 0.10 16.56
N VAL A 48 2.70 0.85 16.11
CA VAL A 48 2.52 2.18 15.51
C VAL A 48 2.64 2.01 14.01
N ASP A 49 1.50 1.99 13.34
CA ASP A 49 1.46 1.94 11.88
C ASP A 49 1.71 3.31 11.29
N GLU A 50 2.27 3.37 10.08
CA GLU A 50 2.70 4.62 9.43
C GLU A 50 3.52 5.51 10.40
N ALA A 51 4.47 4.91 11.10
CA ALA A 51 5.22 5.60 12.15
C ALA A 51 6.06 6.79 11.64
N GLU A 52 6.25 6.92 10.33
CA GLU A 52 6.78 8.13 9.69
C GLU A 52 5.89 9.37 9.92
N LYS A 53 4.62 9.19 10.29
CA LYS A 53 3.70 10.29 10.65
C LYS A 53 3.88 10.79 12.09
N LEU A 54 4.76 10.17 12.89
CA LEU A 54 5.07 10.64 14.24
C LEU A 54 5.69 12.04 14.20
N THR A 55 5.06 12.97 14.90
CA THR A 55 5.65 14.29 15.09
C THR A 55 6.95 14.19 15.89
N VAL A 56 7.86 15.17 15.76
CA VAL A 56 9.12 15.22 16.53
C VAL A 56 8.84 15.19 18.04
N GLN A 57 7.76 15.83 18.48
CA GLN A 57 7.33 15.83 19.88
C GLN A 57 6.88 14.44 20.34
N ALA A 58 6.16 13.70 19.48
CA ALA A 58 5.73 12.34 19.76
C ALA A 58 6.94 11.38 19.84
N GLN A 59 7.89 11.52 18.93
CA GLN A 59 9.15 10.76 18.95
C GLN A 59 9.94 11.04 20.23
N ASN A 60 10.08 12.30 20.63
CA ASN A 60 10.76 12.64 21.88
C ASN A 60 10.05 12.09 23.13
N ALA A 61 8.71 12.05 23.13
CA ALA A 61 7.95 11.49 24.25
C ALA A 61 8.19 9.96 24.39
N LEU A 62 8.45 9.26 23.30
CA LEU A 62 8.75 7.82 23.31
C LEU A 62 10.12 7.47 23.88
N LEU A 63 11.09 8.41 23.86
CA LEU A 63 12.50 8.10 24.15
C LEU A 63 12.68 7.40 25.48
N LYS A 64 12.09 7.93 26.56
CA LYS A 64 12.22 7.32 27.90
C LYS A 64 11.65 5.89 27.93
N THR A 65 10.55 5.65 27.26
CA THR A 65 9.90 4.34 27.23
C THR A 65 10.68 3.34 26.39
N ILE A 66 11.35 3.80 25.34
CA ILE A 66 12.22 2.95 24.49
C ILE A 66 13.56 2.66 25.20
N GLU A 67 14.07 3.60 26.01
CA GLU A 67 15.31 3.41 26.78
C GLU A 67 15.14 2.39 27.89
N GLU A 68 14.05 2.46 28.64
CA GLU A 68 13.78 1.62 29.82
C GLU A 68 12.38 0.99 29.72
N PRO A 69 12.14 0.12 28.72
CA PRO A 69 10.84 -0.52 28.58
C PRO A 69 10.64 -1.56 29.72
N PRO A 70 9.40 -1.73 30.20
CA PRO A 70 9.09 -2.86 31.06
C PRO A 70 9.44 -4.18 30.38
N ALA A 71 9.88 -5.19 31.14
CA ALA A 71 10.31 -6.48 30.58
C ALA A 71 9.26 -7.22 29.73
N TYR A 72 8.00 -6.81 29.82
CA TYR A 72 6.88 -7.34 29.05
C TYR A 72 6.49 -6.44 27.85
N GLY A 73 7.06 -5.24 27.74
CA GLY A 73 6.67 -4.27 26.70
C GLY A 73 7.45 -4.48 25.41
N ILE A 74 6.73 -4.53 24.28
CA ILE A 74 7.32 -4.55 22.94
C ILE A 74 6.69 -3.40 22.15
N ILE A 75 7.54 -2.57 21.54
CA ILE A 75 7.10 -1.49 20.67
C ILE A 75 7.56 -1.81 19.25
N ILE A 76 6.62 -1.79 18.31
CA ILE A 76 6.86 -2.02 16.88
C ILE A 76 6.47 -0.74 16.14
N LEU A 77 7.45 -0.13 15.46
CA LEU A 77 7.25 1.02 14.59
C LEU A 77 7.28 0.52 13.15
N LEU A 78 6.15 0.54 12.45
CA LEU A 78 6.04 0.19 11.04
C LEU A 78 6.21 1.45 10.21
N THR A 79 7.13 1.42 9.24
CA THR A 79 7.41 2.59 8.40
C THR A 79 7.93 2.17 7.03
N THR A 80 7.65 2.99 6.02
CA THR A 80 8.25 2.90 4.69
C THR A 80 9.53 3.73 4.58
N ASN A 81 9.77 4.65 5.52
CA ASN A 81 10.94 5.53 5.53
C ASN A 81 11.49 5.70 6.96
N ALA A 82 12.55 4.94 7.27
CA ALA A 82 13.20 5.02 8.58
C ALA A 82 14.03 6.30 8.79
N ASP A 83 14.41 7.04 7.74
CA ASP A 83 15.28 8.23 7.84
C ASP A 83 14.58 9.43 8.49
N ILE A 84 13.25 9.37 8.61
CA ILE A 84 12.44 10.39 9.30
C ILE A 84 12.61 10.33 10.82
N PHE A 85 13.02 9.18 11.36
CA PHE A 85 13.17 9.05 12.80
C PHE A 85 14.42 9.77 13.32
N LEU A 86 14.27 10.31 14.52
CA LEU A 86 15.40 10.86 15.26
C LEU A 86 16.47 9.78 15.47
N GLN A 87 17.74 10.16 15.35
CA GLN A 87 18.87 9.24 15.58
C GLN A 87 18.83 8.59 16.97
N THR A 88 18.24 9.29 17.94
CA THR A 88 18.01 8.79 19.31
C THR A 88 17.02 7.64 19.35
N ILE A 89 16.02 7.60 18.47
CA ILE A 89 15.10 6.46 18.29
C ILE A 89 15.83 5.31 17.58
N LEU A 90 16.45 5.60 16.44
CA LEU A 90 17.12 4.59 15.62
C LEU A 90 18.22 3.85 16.38
N SER A 91 18.97 4.54 17.24
CA SER A 91 20.03 3.93 18.05
C SER A 91 19.53 2.96 19.13
N ARG A 92 18.23 2.96 19.44
CA ARG A 92 17.60 2.12 20.48
C ARG A 92 16.64 1.09 19.91
N CYS A 93 16.41 1.11 18.60
CA CYS A 93 15.55 0.16 17.90
C CYS A 93 16.38 -0.84 17.11
N VAL A 94 15.88 -2.05 17.00
CA VAL A 94 16.40 -3.04 16.04
C VAL A 94 15.67 -2.83 14.72
N LYS A 95 16.40 -2.43 13.67
CA LYS A 95 15.83 -2.26 12.34
C LYS A 95 15.72 -3.61 11.65
N LEU A 96 14.52 -3.93 11.17
CA LEU A 96 14.22 -5.10 10.35
C LEU A 96 13.74 -4.63 8.98
N ASP A 97 14.57 -4.84 7.97
CA ASP A 97 14.24 -4.47 6.59
C ASP A 97 13.49 -5.64 5.91
N PHE A 98 12.25 -5.40 5.52
CA PHE A 98 11.47 -6.33 4.71
C PHE A 98 11.70 -6.03 3.22
N LYS A 99 12.24 -7.01 2.50
CA LYS A 99 12.44 -6.91 1.05
C LYS A 99 11.20 -7.39 0.30
N PRO A 100 10.96 -6.87 -0.92
CA PRO A 100 9.95 -7.42 -1.80
C PRO A 100 10.15 -8.93 -2.00
N VAL A 101 9.06 -9.67 -2.01
CA VAL A 101 9.06 -11.10 -2.30
C VAL A 101 9.20 -11.31 -3.81
N GLY A 102 9.97 -12.31 -4.23
CA GLY A 102 10.11 -12.63 -5.66
C GLY A 102 8.79 -13.03 -6.31
N ASP A 103 8.61 -12.64 -7.57
CA ASP A 103 7.37 -12.85 -8.32
C ASP A 103 6.95 -14.31 -8.38
N ASP A 104 7.90 -15.24 -8.49
CA ASP A 104 7.68 -16.69 -8.46
C ASP A 104 7.02 -17.17 -7.15
N MET A 105 7.41 -16.61 -6.04
CA MET A 105 6.84 -16.92 -4.73
C MET A 105 5.45 -16.31 -4.55
N VAL A 106 5.25 -15.08 -5.03
CA VAL A 106 3.94 -14.41 -5.00
C VAL A 106 2.97 -15.15 -5.92
N GLU A 107 3.40 -15.53 -7.14
CA GLU A 107 2.61 -16.31 -8.08
C GLU A 107 2.18 -17.65 -7.47
N LYS A 108 3.13 -18.37 -6.87
CA LYS A 108 2.85 -19.62 -6.19
C LYS A 108 1.82 -19.43 -5.07
N TYR A 109 2.00 -18.42 -4.24
CA TYR A 109 1.07 -18.14 -3.15
C TYR A 109 -0.35 -17.86 -3.66
N LEU A 110 -0.49 -17.07 -4.73
CA LEU A 110 -1.79 -16.78 -5.34
C LEU A 110 -2.44 -18.04 -5.91
N LYS A 111 -1.68 -18.89 -6.63
CA LYS A 111 -2.18 -20.16 -7.20
C LYS A 111 -2.61 -21.16 -6.12
N ASP A 112 -1.87 -21.24 -5.03
CA ASP A 112 -2.14 -22.21 -3.95
C ASP A 112 -3.35 -21.82 -3.10
N ASN A 113 -3.65 -20.52 -2.98
CA ASN A 113 -4.67 -20.03 -2.06
C ASN A 113 -5.95 -19.45 -2.72
N TYR A 114 -5.89 -19.13 -4.02
CA TYR A 114 -7.01 -18.48 -4.73
C TYR A 114 -7.26 -19.14 -6.08
N GLN A 115 -8.52 -19.16 -6.50
CA GLN A 115 -8.91 -19.63 -7.83
C GLN A 115 -8.86 -18.46 -8.81
N LEU A 116 -7.68 -18.17 -9.33
CA LEU A 116 -7.40 -17.05 -10.23
C LEU A 116 -6.93 -17.58 -11.58
N SER A 117 -7.27 -16.88 -12.65
CA SER A 117 -6.73 -17.12 -13.97
C SER A 117 -5.26 -16.67 -14.06
N ASP A 118 -4.51 -17.22 -15.00
CA ASP A 118 -3.12 -16.80 -15.26
C ASP A 118 -3.01 -15.30 -15.60
N TYR A 119 -4.07 -14.74 -16.17
CA TYR A 119 -4.13 -13.30 -16.46
C TYR A 119 -4.24 -12.46 -15.18
N GLU A 120 -5.18 -12.81 -14.29
CA GLU A 120 -5.37 -12.10 -13.01
C GLU A 120 -4.10 -12.17 -12.16
N ILE A 121 -3.43 -13.31 -12.14
CA ILE A 121 -2.16 -13.47 -11.41
C ILE A 121 -1.10 -12.56 -11.99
N ARG A 122 -0.87 -12.58 -13.32
CA ARG A 122 0.12 -11.70 -13.96
C ARG A 122 -0.19 -10.23 -13.77
N PHE A 123 -1.47 -9.86 -13.85
CA PHE A 123 -1.91 -8.50 -13.58
C PHE A 123 -1.58 -8.10 -12.13
N ALA A 124 -1.92 -8.95 -11.16
CA ALA A 124 -1.62 -8.70 -9.76
C ALA A 124 -0.11 -8.57 -9.50
N LEU A 125 0.71 -9.44 -10.08
CA LEU A 125 2.18 -9.39 -9.95
C LEU A 125 2.75 -8.06 -10.45
N ALA A 126 2.28 -7.58 -11.60
CA ALA A 126 2.77 -6.34 -12.20
C ALA A 126 2.58 -5.10 -11.29
N PHE A 127 1.49 -5.09 -10.50
CA PHE A 127 1.19 -3.98 -9.59
C PHE A 127 1.64 -4.21 -8.15
N ALA A 128 1.81 -5.47 -7.74
CA ALA A 128 2.13 -5.80 -6.35
C ALA A 128 3.58 -5.47 -5.95
N GLN A 129 4.50 -5.45 -6.91
CA GLN A 129 5.93 -5.17 -6.68
C GLN A 129 6.51 -5.99 -5.51
N GLY A 130 6.15 -7.28 -5.44
CA GLY A 130 6.60 -8.19 -4.39
C GLY A 130 5.88 -8.07 -3.05
N ASN A 131 4.80 -7.28 -2.96
CA ASN A 131 3.93 -7.23 -1.79
C ASN A 131 2.77 -8.23 -1.94
N ILE A 132 2.81 -9.34 -1.18
CA ILE A 132 1.79 -10.39 -1.24
C ILE A 132 0.40 -9.86 -0.88
N GLY A 133 0.29 -9.03 0.17
CA GLY A 133 -1.00 -8.45 0.59
C GLY A 133 -1.61 -7.57 -0.51
N ARG A 134 -0.79 -6.75 -1.17
CA ARG A 134 -1.22 -5.95 -2.34
C ARG A 134 -1.60 -6.83 -3.52
N ALA A 135 -0.85 -7.92 -3.79
CA ALA A 135 -1.19 -8.87 -4.85
C ALA A 135 -2.57 -9.50 -4.64
N VAL A 136 -2.85 -9.93 -3.41
CA VAL A 136 -4.16 -10.49 -3.03
C VAL A 136 -5.26 -9.43 -3.20
N ALA A 137 -5.05 -8.22 -2.70
CA ALA A 137 -6.03 -7.15 -2.81
C ALA A 137 -6.37 -6.83 -4.28
N ILE A 138 -5.37 -6.73 -5.15
CA ILE A 138 -5.54 -6.49 -6.59
C ILE A 138 -6.32 -7.62 -7.26
N ALA A 139 -6.00 -8.86 -6.92
CA ALA A 139 -6.60 -10.02 -7.54
C ALA A 139 -8.04 -10.33 -7.07
N THR A 140 -8.39 -9.93 -5.83
CA THR A 140 -9.65 -10.36 -5.20
C THR A 140 -10.61 -9.23 -4.84
N SER A 141 -10.13 -7.97 -4.78
CA SER A 141 -10.96 -6.85 -4.36
C SER A 141 -11.85 -6.34 -5.49
N PRO A 142 -13.17 -6.26 -5.27
CA PRO A 142 -14.08 -5.61 -6.22
C PRO A 142 -13.73 -4.14 -6.48
N ASP A 143 -13.13 -3.46 -5.51
CA ASP A 143 -12.74 -2.05 -5.66
C ASP A 143 -11.61 -1.89 -6.67
N PHE A 144 -10.63 -2.82 -6.70
CA PHE A 144 -9.60 -2.84 -7.74
C PHE A 144 -10.15 -3.15 -9.13
N ALA A 145 -11.13 -4.04 -9.23
CA ALA A 145 -11.80 -4.32 -10.49
C ALA A 145 -12.51 -3.05 -11.03
N ARG A 146 -13.24 -2.34 -10.16
CA ARG A 146 -13.88 -1.06 -10.51
C ARG A 146 -12.88 0.03 -10.89
N LEU A 147 -11.75 0.09 -10.18
CA LEU A 147 -10.65 1.01 -10.48
C LEU A 147 -10.12 0.77 -11.89
N LYS A 148 -9.84 -0.50 -12.24
CA LYS A 148 -9.40 -0.91 -13.58
C LYS A 148 -10.41 -0.46 -14.64
N GLU A 149 -11.70 -0.71 -14.42
CA GLU A 149 -12.75 -0.30 -15.36
C GLU A 149 -12.81 1.22 -15.53
N SER A 150 -12.66 1.99 -14.45
CA SER A 150 -12.64 3.44 -14.49
C SER A 150 -11.44 3.97 -15.30
N VAL A 151 -10.24 3.45 -15.05
CA VAL A 151 -9.03 3.80 -15.82
C VAL A 151 -9.21 3.48 -17.29
N LEU A 152 -9.70 2.29 -17.64
CA LEU A 152 -9.92 1.89 -19.02
C LEU A 152 -10.97 2.77 -19.71
N ARG A 153 -12.01 3.20 -18.99
CA ARG A 153 -13.03 4.11 -19.51
C ARG A 153 -12.42 5.47 -19.85
N VAL A 154 -11.64 6.03 -18.94
CA VAL A 154 -10.95 7.31 -19.19
C VAL A 154 -10.00 7.20 -20.38
N VAL A 155 -9.20 6.16 -20.48
CA VAL A 155 -8.25 5.98 -21.58
C VAL A 155 -8.98 5.79 -22.92
N LYS A 156 -10.10 5.05 -22.95
CA LYS A 156 -10.91 4.81 -24.16
C LYS A 156 -11.51 6.10 -24.70
N HIS A 157 -11.91 6.99 -23.81
CA HIS A 157 -12.65 8.22 -24.17
C HIS A 157 -11.87 9.52 -23.95
N ALA A 158 -10.57 9.43 -23.60
CA ALA A 158 -9.74 10.60 -23.26
C ALA A 158 -9.76 11.72 -24.32
N LYS A 159 -9.97 11.37 -25.59
CA LYS A 159 -10.05 12.36 -26.70
C LYS A 159 -11.41 13.05 -26.80
N ASP A 160 -12.45 12.39 -26.29
CA ASP A 160 -13.85 12.84 -26.44
C ASP A 160 -14.37 13.49 -25.15
N TYR A 161 -13.71 13.23 -24.02
CA TYR A 161 -14.13 13.76 -22.74
C TYR A 161 -13.86 15.25 -22.60
N SER A 162 -14.86 15.98 -22.17
CA SER A 162 -14.70 17.33 -21.62
C SER A 162 -13.96 17.28 -20.27
N VAL A 163 -13.36 18.40 -19.88
CA VAL A 163 -12.69 18.53 -18.57
C VAL A 163 -13.65 18.17 -17.42
N THR A 164 -14.92 18.51 -17.54
CA THR A 164 -15.94 18.22 -16.52
C THR A 164 -16.18 16.71 -16.37
N GLU A 165 -16.17 15.96 -17.47
CA GLU A 165 -16.35 14.50 -17.46
C GLU A 165 -15.13 13.81 -16.85
N ILE A 166 -13.91 14.25 -17.20
CA ILE A 166 -12.67 13.74 -16.57
C ILE A 166 -12.68 14.00 -15.06
N MET A 167 -13.06 15.21 -14.63
CA MET A 167 -13.18 15.52 -13.21
C MET A 167 -14.23 14.67 -12.51
N GLY A 168 -15.32 14.34 -13.21
CA GLY A 168 -16.35 13.42 -12.69
C GLY A 168 -15.82 12.01 -12.46
N GLU A 169 -15.05 11.46 -13.39
CA GLU A 169 -14.42 10.14 -13.26
C GLU A 169 -13.38 10.13 -12.13
N VAL A 170 -12.52 11.15 -12.04
CA VAL A 170 -11.53 11.27 -10.95
C VAL A 170 -12.23 11.35 -9.58
N LYS A 171 -13.33 12.13 -9.49
CA LYS A 171 -14.10 12.22 -8.25
C LYS A 171 -14.75 10.88 -7.86
N ALA A 172 -15.26 10.14 -8.84
CA ALA A 172 -15.82 8.81 -8.60
C ALA A 172 -14.76 7.84 -8.04
N VAL A 173 -13.48 7.99 -8.42
CA VAL A 173 -12.37 7.17 -7.87
C VAL A 173 -12.13 7.46 -6.39
N THR A 174 -12.27 8.72 -5.95
CA THR A 174 -12.10 9.08 -4.53
C THR A 174 -13.18 8.49 -3.62
N ASP A 175 -14.33 8.10 -4.18
CA ASP A 175 -15.41 7.43 -3.44
C ASP A 175 -15.14 5.94 -3.24
N TYR A 176 -14.16 5.36 -3.95
CA TYR A 176 -13.70 3.99 -3.72
C TYR A 176 -12.60 3.98 -2.65
N LYS A 177 -12.48 2.87 -1.93
CA LYS A 177 -11.38 2.65 -0.97
C LYS A 177 -9.99 2.52 -1.63
N ALA A 178 -9.95 2.45 -2.96
CA ALA A 178 -8.69 2.48 -3.70
C ALA A 178 -8.07 3.88 -3.61
N SER A 179 -6.76 3.93 -3.39
CA SER A 179 -6.04 5.19 -3.29
C SER A 179 -5.92 5.85 -4.66
N ILE A 180 -5.76 7.18 -4.68
CA ILE A 180 -5.45 7.91 -5.91
C ILE A 180 -4.12 7.46 -6.51
N ASP A 181 -3.20 6.98 -5.66
CA ASP A 181 -1.91 6.42 -6.08
C ASP A 181 -2.11 5.15 -6.90
N ASP A 182 -3.01 4.25 -6.50
CA ASP A 182 -3.34 3.05 -7.27
C ASP A 182 -3.93 3.40 -8.65
N TYR A 183 -4.72 4.47 -8.72
CA TYR A 183 -5.27 4.96 -10.00
C TYR A 183 -4.16 5.49 -10.92
N LEU A 184 -3.25 6.29 -10.38
CA LEU A 184 -2.10 6.83 -11.12
C LEU A 184 -1.11 5.74 -11.53
N ASP A 185 -0.85 4.77 -10.67
CA ASP A 185 -0.04 3.60 -10.98
C ASP A 185 -0.65 2.83 -12.17
N MET A 186 -1.97 2.62 -12.16
CA MET A 186 -2.67 1.90 -13.21
C MET A 186 -2.65 2.66 -14.55
N LEU A 187 -2.84 3.98 -14.53
CA LEU A 187 -2.65 4.84 -15.72
C LEU A 187 -1.22 4.76 -16.24
N SER A 188 -0.24 4.84 -15.35
CA SER A 188 1.18 4.77 -15.72
C SER A 188 1.53 3.44 -16.40
N MET A 189 1.02 2.32 -15.86
CA MET A 189 1.21 1.00 -16.44
C MET A 189 0.49 0.84 -17.78
N TRP A 190 -0.68 1.46 -17.94
CA TRP A 190 -1.35 1.50 -19.23
C TRP A 190 -0.50 2.22 -20.30
N TYR A 191 -0.03 3.41 -20.02
CA TYR A 191 0.82 4.15 -20.97
C TYR A 191 2.16 3.47 -21.20
N ARG A 192 2.73 2.82 -20.19
CA ARG A 192 3.90 1.95 -20.35
C ARG A 192 3.63 0.87 -21.39
N ASP A 193 2.49 0.20 -21.34
CA ASP A 193 2.14 -0.84 -22.32
C ASP A 193 1.98 -0.28 -23.74
N VAL A 194 1.40 0.91 -23.89
CA VAL A 194 1.35 1.61 -25.19
C VAL A 194 2.76 1.89 -25.71
N LEU A 195 3.67 2.39 -24.88
CA LEU A 195 5.06 2.69 -25.28
C LEU A 195 5.85 1.42 -25.58
N VAL A 196 5.70 0.37 -24.77
CA VAL A 196 6.35 -0.94 -25.00
C VAL A 196 5.88 -1.50 -26.35
N PHE A 197 4.58 -1.54 -26.58
CA PHE A 197 4.06 -2.02 -27.87
C PHE A 197 4.58 -1.19 -29.05
N LYS A 198 4.59 0.13 -28.92
CA LYS A 198 5.07 1.03 -29.98
C LYS A 198 6.53 0.82 -30.30
N SER A 199 7.38 0.51 -29.29
CA SER A 199 8.83 0.32 -29.46
C SER A 199 9.22 -1.10 -29.90
N THR A 200 8.51 -2.12 -29.42
CA THR A 200 8.90 -3.52 -29.61
C THR A 200 7.98 -4.30 -30.53
N ASN A 201 6.75 -3.84 -30.74
CA ASN A 201 5.67 -4.56 -31.41
C ASN A 201 5.35 -5.93 -30.77
N ASP A 202 5.83 -6.17 -29.54
CA ASP A 202 5.62 -7.40 -28.79
C ASP A 202 4.40 -7.28 -27.88
N THR A 203 3.43 -8.18 -28.05
CA THR A 203 2.23 -8.25 -27.22
C THR A 203 2.40 -9.14 -25.98
N ASN A 204 3.46 -9.94 -25.90
CA ASN A 204 3.66 -10.87 -24.78
C ASN A 204 4.08 -10.15 -23.51
N SER A 205 4.81 -9.03 -23.62
CA SER A 205 5.30 -8.20 -22.53
C SER A 205 4.26 -7.21 -21.97
N LEU A 206 3.06 -7.18 -22.57
CA LEU A 206 1.98 -6.30 -22.11
C LEU A 206 1.28 -6.85 -20.87
N ILE A 207 0.90 -5.94 -19.96
CA ILE A 207 0.13 -6.21 -18.76
C ILE A 207 -1.36 -6.28 -19.08
N PHE A 208 -1.86 -5.30 -19.84
CA PHE A 208 -3.27 -5.18 -20.24
C PHE A 208 -3.56 -6.01 -21.50
N LYS A 209 -3.39 -7.34 -21.42
CA LYS A 209 -3.57 -8.24 -22.57
C LYS A 209 -5.00 -8.27 -23.11
N ASP A 210 -5.99 -7.95 -22.29
CA ASP A 210 -7.40 -7.87 -22.72
C ASP A 210 -7.65 -6.70 -23.65
N GLU A 211 -6.79 -5.67 -23.63
CA GLU A 211 -6.96 -4.42 -24.33
C GLU A 211 -5.95 -4.20 -25.46
N ILE A 212 -5.38 -5.27 -26.00
CA ILE A 212 -4.35 -5.20 -27.07
C ILE A 212 -4.83 -4.38 -28.28
N SER A 213 -6.08 -4.50 -28.68
CA SER A 213 -6.64 -3.77 -29.81
C SER A 213 -6.61 -2.25 -29.56
N LEU A 214 -6.92 -1.82 -28.35
CA LEU A 214 -6.90 -0.43 -27.95
C LEU A 214 -5.45 0.10 -27.86
N ILE A 215 -4.55 -0.68 -27.27
CA ILE A 215 -3.11 -0.35 -27.18
C ILE A 215 -2.53 -0.13 -28.58
N LYS A 216 -2.84 -1.02 -29.54
CA LYS A 216 -2.42 -0.89 -30.93
C LYS A 216 -2.95 0.39 -31.58
N SER A 217 -4.23 0.69 -31.37
CA SER A 217 -4.88 1.89 -31.94
C SER A 217 -4.22 3.17 -31.41
N ILE A 218 -4.03 3.28 -30.10
CA ILE A 218 -3.41 4.45 -29.49
C ILE A 218 -1.92 4.54 -29.87
N GLY A 219 -1.19 3.43 -29.86
CA GLY A 219 0.22 3.39 -30.24
C GLY A 219 0.49 3.83 -31.68
N SER A 220 -0.46 3.56 -32.60
CA SER A 220 -0.35 4.00 -34.00
C SER A 220 -0.71 5.48 -34.20
N GLN A 221 -1.50 6.09 -33.33
CA GLN A 221 -1.99 7.46 -33.46
C GLN A 221 -1.14 8.48 -32.69
N SER A 222 -0.39 8.06 -31.69
CA SER A 222 0.41 8.95 -30.85
C SER A 222 1.82 9.14 -31.42
N SER A 223 2.33 10.37 -31.44
CA SER A 223 3.77 10.64 -31.71
C SER A 223 4.59 10.35 -30.45
N TYR A 224 5.95 10.34 -30.58
CA TYR A 224 6.83 10.26 -29.40
C TYR A 224 6.99 11.64 -28.70
N GLU A 225 6.46 12.71 -29.30
CA GLU A 225 6.63 14.08 -28.83
C GLU A 225 5.36 14.68 -28.18
N GLY A 226 4.33 13.85 -27.95
CA GLY A 226 3.11 14.29 -27.25
C GLY A 226 1.86 13.56 -27.66
#